data_a0fb596020a86104eb1317c13daca60a
#
_entry.id   a0fb596020a86104eb1317c13daca60a
#
_cell.length_a   1.000
_cell.length_b   1.000
_cell.length_c   1.000
_cell.angle_alpha   90.00
_cell.angle_beta   90.00
_cell.angle_gamma   90.00
#
_symmetry.space_group_name_H-M   'P 1'
#
loop_
_entity.id
_entity.type
_entity.pdbx_description
1 polymer ?
#
loop_
_entity_poly.entity_id
_entity_poly.type
_entity_poly.pdbx_seq_one_letter_code
_entity_poly.pdbx_strand_id
1 'polypeptide(L)'
;MFQLPSWALVLQVATFGSGCFWCSEAVFSELQGVIKVEPGYSGGSVANPSYEQVCTDTTGHAEVAQVTYDPAQISYRELLEVFFSTHDPTTLNRQGADEGTQYRSVIFYHDAAQREEAGRMIKELTDERAFRSPIVTQVTPFSAFYPAEEYHHDYYRRNPRQGYCQAVISPKLAKFRAHFQTKLKQYQRV
;
A
#
# COMPACT_ATOMS: atom_id res chain seq x y z
N MET A 1 12.61 -35.67 -6.06
CA MET A 1 12.82 -34.20 -6.20
C MET A 1 11.82 -33.72 -7.23
N PHE A 2 10.64 -33.24 -6.79
CA PHE A 2 9.62 -32.74 -7.71
C PHE A 2 10.03 -31.33 -8.12
N GLN A 3 10.52 -31.20 -9.35
CA GLN A 3 10.72 -29.92 -10.01
C GLN A 3 9.35 -29.35 -10.34
N LEU A 4 8.96 -28.24 -9.72
CA LEU A 4 7.78 -27.50 -10.13
C LEU A 4 7.95 -27.10 -11.61
N PRO A 5 6.90 -27.26 -12.44
CA PRO A 5 7.00 -26.87 -13.84
C PRO A 5 7.28 -25.36 -13.94
N SER A 6 8.11 -24.95 -14.91
CA SER A 6 8.61 -23.59 -15.10
C SER A 6 7.55 -22.53 -15.40
N TRP A 7 6.28 -22.89 -15.40
CA TRP A 7 5.11 -22.03 -15.57
C TRP A 7 4.27 -21.87 -14.28
N ALA A 8 4.71 -22.45 -13.15
CA ALA A 8 4.03 -22.20 -11.89
C ALA A 8 4.17 -20.71 -11.52
N LEU A 9 3.07 -19.99 -11.57
CA LEU A 9 3.00 -18.59 -11.18
C LEU A 9 3.35 -18.46 -9.69
N VAL A 10 4.55 -17.97 -9.39
CA VAL A 10 4.98 -17.74 -8.00
C VAL A 10 4.61 -16.31 -7.64
N LEU A 11 3.39 -16.14 -7.12
CA LEU A 11 2.94 -14.84 -6.63
C LEU A 11 3.72 -14.44 -5.38
N GLN A 12 3.93 -13.16 -5.24
CA GLN A 12 4.55 -12.54 -4.05
C GLN A 12 3.56 -11.60 -3.36
N VAL A 13 3.87 -11.26 -2.12
CA VAL A 13 3.06 -10.38 -1.28
C VAL A 13 3.90 -9.21 -0.81
N ALA A 14 3.32 -8.00 -0.86
CA ALA A 14 3.85 -6.78 -0.26
C ALA A 14 2.79 -6.17 0.65
N THR A 15 3.19 -5.54 1.77
CA THR A 15 2.26 -4.91 2.72
C THR A 15 2.70 -3.50 3.04
N PHE A 16 1.84 -2.53 2.73
CA PHE A 16 2.12 -1.10 2.80
C PHE A 16 1.06 -0.34 3.60
N GLY A 17 1.51 0.51 4.54
CA GLY A 17 0.70 1.54 5.17
C GLY A 17 1.08 2.91 4.63
N SER A 18 0.14 3.61 4.00
CA SER A 18 0.35 4.90 3.35
C SER A 18 -0.80 5.89 3.60
N GLY A 19 -1.31 5.88 4.83
CA GLY A 19 -2.54 6.57 5.22
C GLY A 19 -3.76 5.69 5.03
N CYS A 20 -4.90 6.28 4.68
CA CYS A 20 -6.16 5.56 4.50
C CYS A 20 -6.04 4.43 3.46
N PHE A 21 -6.39 3.21 3.86
CA PHE A 21 -6.29 2.01 3.02
C PHE A 21 -7.27 2.01 1.82
N TRP A 22 -8.36 2.79 1.84
CA TRP A 22 -9.19 2.98 0.65
C TRP A 22 -8.42 3.63 -0.51
N CYS A 23 -7.53 4.59 -0.18
CA CYS A 23 -6.64 5.22 -1.17
C CYS A 23 -5.64 4.22 -1.73
N SER A 24 -4.99 3.46 -0.85
CA SER A 24 -3.95 2.50 -1.22
C SER A 24 -4.52 1.35 -2.04
N GLU A 25 -5.67 0.79 -1.63
CA GLU A 25 -6.38 -0.24 -2.39
C GLU A 25 -6.73 0.26 -3.79
N ALA A 26 -7.32 1.46 -3.90
CA ALA A 26 -7.71 2.03 -5.19
C ALA A 26 -6.51 2.20 -6.14
N VAL A 27 -5.36 2.66 -5.62
CA VAL A 27 -4.14 2.87 -6.41
C VAL A 27 -3.53 1.54 -6.86
N PHE A 28 -3.22 0.64 -5.92
CA PHE A 28 -2.52 -0.61 -6.25
C PHE A 28 -3.37 -1.56 -7.11
N SER A 29 -4.69 -1.52 -6.97
CA SER A 29 -5.60 -2.36 -7.77
C SER A 29 -5.57 -2.04 -9.26
N GLU A 30 -5.14 -0.85 -9.67
CA GLU A 30 -5.05 -0.45 -11.08
C GLU A 30 -3.77 -0.92 -11.79
N LEU A 31 -2.76 -1.41 -11.04
CA LEU A 31 -1.47 -1.81 -11.61
C LEU A 31 -1.54 -3.15 -12.33
N GLN A 32 -0.99 -3.20 -13.54
CA GLN A 32 -0.77 -4.46 -14.24
C GLN A 32 0.20 -5.34 -13.43
N GLY A 33 -0.07 -6.64 -13.35
CA GLY A 33 0.72 -7.57 -12.53
C GLY A 33 0.25 -7.65 -11.07
N VAL A 34 -0.56 -6.72 -10.58
CA VAL A 34 -1.23 -6.83 -9.28
C VAL A 34 -2.48 -7.70 -9.43
N ILE A 35 -2.51 -8.80 -8.70
CA ILE A 35 -3.57 -9.80 -8.75
C ILE A 35 -4.70 -9.48 -7.79
N LYS A 36 -4.32 -9.09 -6.56
CA LYS A 36 -5.25 -8.80 -5.47
C LYS A 36 -4.69 -7.71 -4.57
N VAL A 37 -5.56 -6.85 -4.05
CA VAL A 37 -5.26 -5.90 -2.98
C VAL A 37 -6.31 -6.06 -1.90
N GLU A 38 -5.87 -6.24 -0.65
CA GLU A 38 -6.74 -6.38 0.51
C GLU A 38 -6.45 -5.29 1.52
N PRO A 39 -7.45 -4.48 1.88
CA PRO A 39 -7.34 -3.55 3.00
C PRO A 39 -7.37 -4.32 4.32
N GLY A 40 -6.59 -3.88 5.29
CA GLY A 40 -6.53 -4.52 6.59
C GLY A 40 -5.64 -3.79 7.58
N TYR A 41 -5.27 -4.50 8.63
CA TYR A 41 -4.53 -3.99 9.77
C TYR A 41 -3.28 -4.82 10.03
N SER A 42 -2.16 -4.16 10.33
CA SER A 42 -0.88 -4.83 10.60
C SER A 42 0.00 -4.03 11.57
N GLY A 43 0.90 -4.71 12.26
CA GLY A 43 1.96 -4.11 13.08
C GLY A 43 1.56 -3.79 14.52
N GLY A 44 0.31 -4.01 14.91
CA GLY A 44 -0.16 -3.83 16.29
C GLY A 44 -0.12 -5.11 17.13
N SER A 45 -0.58 -5.01 18.36
CA SER A 45 -0.57 -6.11 19.33
C SER A 45 -1.94 -6.77 19.56
N VAL A 46 -3.01 -6.15 19.10
CA VAL A 46 -4.39 -6.65 19.27
C VAL A 46 -4.71 -7.64 18.15
N ALA A 47 -5.07 -8.88 18.53
CA ALA A 47 -5.48 -9.89 17.55
C ALA A 47 -6.90 -9.61 17.05
N ASN A 48 -7.12 -9.75 15.73
CA ASN A 48 -8.41 -9.53 15.08
C ASN A 48 -9.09 -8.20 15.50
N PRO A 49 -8.39 -7.05 15.36
CA PRO A 49 -8.96 -5.77 15.78
C PRO A 49 -10.15 -5.39 14.89
N SER A 50 -11.13 -4.70 15.46
CA SER A 50 -12.15 -4.01 14.65
C SER A 50 -11.65 -2.64 14.20
N TYR A 51 -12.29 -2.06 13.18
CA TYR A 51 -12.00 -0.71 12.69
C TYR A 51 -12.10 0.32 13.83
N GLU A 52 -13.16 0.24 14.65
CA GLU A 52 -13.35 1.14 15.77
C GLU A 52 -12.19 1.05 16.78
N GLN A 53 -11.71 -0.18 17.05
CA GLN A 53 -10.56 -0.36 17.94
C GLN A 53 -9.28 0.26 17.34
N VAL A 54 -9.03 0.09 16.05
CA VAL A 54 -7.88 0.70 15.38
C VAL A 54 -7.97 2.22 15.44
N CYS A 55 -9.15 2.79 15.26
CA CYS A 55 -9.39 4.24 15.36
C CYS A 55 -9.19 4.83 16.75
N THR A 56 -9.11 4.01 17.81
CA THR A 56 -8.76 4.51 19.16
C THR A 56 -7.30 4.88 19.33
N ASP A 57 -6.45 4.57 18.35
CA ASP A 57 -5.00 4.78 18.41
C ASP A 57 -4.26 3.93 19.47
N THR A 58 -4.93 2.94 20.05
CA THR A 58 -4.40 2.11 21.14
C THR A 58 -3.97 0.70 20.73
N THR A 59 -4.36 0.23 19.54
CA THR A 59 -4.06 -1.12 19.07
C THR A 59 -2.63 -1.28 18.56
N GLY A 60 -1.99 -0.17 18.17
CA GLY A 60 -0.69 -0.14 17.49
C GLY A 60 -0.73 -0.56 16.03
N HIS A 61 -1.90 -0.93 15.49
CA HIS A 61 -2.04 -1.27 14.08
C HIS A 61 -1.97 -0.05 13.16
N ALA A 62 -1.39 -0.26 11.96
CA ALA A 62 -1.58 0.64 10.83
C ALA A 62 -2.69 0.10 9.93
N GLU A 63 -3.42 1.00 9.28
CA GLU A 63 -4.18 0.68 8.08
C GLU A 63 -3.20 0.34 6.96
N VAL A 64 -3.39 -0.82 6.34
CA VAL A 64 -2.50 -1.30 5.28
C VAL A 64 -3.27 -1.82 4.09
N ALA A 65 -2.61 -1.77 2.93
CA ALA A 65 -2.96 -2.55 1.76
C ALA A 65 -1.99 -3.73 1.64
N GLN A 66 -2.52 -4.95 1.66
CA GLN A 66 -1.75 -6.14 1.32
C GLN A 66 -1.92 -6.45 -0.16
N VAL A 67 -0.81 -6.42 -0.90
CA VAL A 67 -0.75 -6.51 -2.36
C VAL A 67 -0.19 -7.86 -2.75
N THR A 68 -0.99 -8.69 -3.42
CA THR A 68 -0.54 -9.93 -4.07
C THR A 68 -0.23 -9.61 -5.53
N TYR A 69 0.98 -9.92 -5.99
CA TYR A 69 1.44 -9.54 -7.32
C TYR A 69 2.26 -10.65 -8.00
N ASP A 70 2.30 -10.57 -9.32
CA ASP A 70 3.15 -11.41 -10.19
C ASP A 70 4.49 -10.71 -10.43
N PRO A 71 5.60 -11.19 -9.85
CA PRO A 71 6.90 -10.55 -9.99
C PRO A 71 7.47 -10.60 -11.42
N ALA A 72 6.90 -11.41 -12.31
CA ALA A 72 7.26 -11.40 -13.73
C ALA A 72 6.64 -10.21 -14.50
N GLN A 73 5.59 -9.58 -13.95
CA GLN A 73 4.89 -8.46 -14.58
C GLN A 73 5.14 -7.12 -13.88
N ILE A 74 5.31 -7.13 -12.56
CA ILE A 74 5.61 -5.94 -11.77
C ILE A 74 6.58 -6.32 -10.64
N SER A 75 7.68 -5.60 -10.52
CA SER A 75 8.67 -5.83 -9.48
C SER A 75 8.27 -5.18 -8.15
N TYR A 76 8.87 -5.66 -7.04
CA TYR A 76 8.71 -5.02 -5.74
C TYR A 76 9.18 -3.55 -5.73
N ARG A 77 10.27 -3.26 -6.47
CA ARG A 77 10.77 -1.89 -6.64
C ARG A 77 9.71 -0.98 -7.28
N GLU A 78 9.03 -1.43 -8.32
CA GLU A 78 7.96 -0.67 -8.96
C GLU A 78 6.76 -0.43 -8.02
N LEU A 79 6.44 -1.40 -7.15
CA LEU A 79 5.44 -1.19 -6.10
C LEU A 79 5.90 -0.11 -5.10
N LEU A 80 7.19 -0.08 -4.73
CA LEU A 80 7.76 0.96 -3.87
C LEU A 80 7.74 2.34 -4.55
N GLU A 81 8.01 2.42 -5.85
CA GLU A 81 7.91 3.67 -6.62
C GLU A 81 6.49 4.24 -6.55
N VAL A 82 5.48 3.38 -6.72
CA VAL A 82 4.08 3.78 -6.58
C VAL A 82 3.78 4.20 -5.14
N PHE A 83 4.22 3.44 -4.14
CA PHE A 83 4.05 3.76 -2.72
C PHE A 83 4.57 5.16 -2.39
N PHE A 84 5.83 5.46 -2.71
CA PHE A 84 6.43 6.78 -2.41
C PHE A 84 5.89 7.93 -3.27
N SER A 85 5.33 7.65 -4.45
CA SER A 85 4.76 8.67 -5.34
C SER A 85 3.31 9.03 -5.00
N THR A 86 2.62 8.22 -4.22
CA THR A 86 1.17 8.37 -3.98
C THR A 86 0.79 8.80 -2.56
N HIS A 87 1.77 8.97 -1.67
CA HIS A 87 1.55 9.52 -0.33
C HIS A 87 2.70 10.44 0.08
N ASP A 88 2.56 11.16 1.18
CA ASP A 88 3.63 11.94 1.79
C ASP A 88 4.34 11.09 2.85
N PRO A 89 5.58 10.63 2.61
CA PRO A 89 6.32 9.78 3.54
C PRO A 89 7.03 10.59 4.63
N THR A 90 6.80 11.90 4.73
CA THR A 90 7.53 12.81 5.62
C THR A 90 6.71 13.25 6.83
N THR A 91 5.44 12.88 6.91
CA THR A 91 4.54 13.26 8.01
C THR A 91 4.37 12.09 8.99
N LEU A 92 4.80 12.31 10.24
CA LEU A 92 4.73 11.29 11.29
C LEU A 92 3.26 11.08 11.71
N ASN A 93 2.80 9.80 11.70
CA ASN A 93 1.45 9.40 12.11
C ASN A 93 0.33 10.24 11.50
N ARG A 94 0.52 10.63 10.25
CA ARG A 94 -0.43 11.51 9.53
C ARG A 94 -0.30 11.33 8.03
N GLN A 95 -1.42 11.42 7.33
CA GLN A 95 -1.46 11.53 5.88
C GLN A 95 -2.54 12.53 5.45
N GLY A 96 -2.11 13.71 4.99
CA GLY A 96 -3.03 14.80 4.66
C GLY A 96 -3.82 15.25 5.89
N ALA A 97 -5.14 15.13 5.85
CA ALA A 97 -6.03 15.46 6.95
C ALA A 97 -6.26 14.30 7.94
N ASP A 98 -5.85 13.07 7.58
CA ASP A 98 -6.01 11.90 8.43
C ASP A 98 -4.88 11.84 9.46
N GLU A 99 -5.19 11.95 10.74
CA GLU A 99 -4.26 11.95 11.87
C GLU A 99 -4.46 10.73 12.77
N GLY A 100 -3.36 10.11 13.18
CA GLY A 100 -3.33 8.94 14.06
C GLY A 100 -2.24 7.94 13.63
N THR A 101 -1.81 7.08 14.56
CA THR A 101 -0.76 6.07 14.30
C THR A 101 -1.20 5.06 13.24
N GLN A 102 -2.51 4.85 13.06
CA GLN A 102 -3.06 3.99 12.01
C GLN A 102 -2.77 4.51 10.60
N TYR A 103 -2.54 5.81 10.42
CA TYR A 103 -2.25 6.42 9.11
C TYR A 103 -0.75 6.65 8.85
N ARG A 104 0.12 6.05 9.67
CA ARG A 104 1.57 6.18 9.52
C ARG A 104 2.08 5.57 8.21
N SER A 105 3.17 6.14 7.71
CA SER A 105 3.91 5.58 6.59
C SER A 105 4.75 4.39 7.07
N VAL A 106 4.47 3.18 6.55
CA VAL A 106 5.16 1.96 6.97
C VAL A 106 5.21 0.91 5.86
N ILE A 107 6.32 0.22 5.76
CA ILE A 107 6.55 -0.95 4.92
C ILE A 107 6.75 -2.14 5.83
N PHE A 108 5.88 -3.16 5.72
CA PHE A 108 6.05 -4.43 6.40
C PHE A 108 6.71 -5.42 5.43
N TYR A 109 8.02 -5.65 5.58
CA TYR A 109 8.74 -6.56 4.70
C TYR A 109 8.52 -8.03 5.05
N HIS A 110 8.34 -8.88 4.03
CA HIS A 110 8.10 -10.31 4.17
C HIS A 110 9.39 -11.14 4.12
N ASP A 111 10.47 -10.56 3.56
CA ASP A 111 11.77 -11.21 3.45
C ASP A 111 12.93 -10.20 3.42
N ALA A 112 14.16 -10.71 3.41
CA ALA A 112 15.37 -9.89 3.41
C ALA A 112 15.50 -9.04 2.13
N ALA A 113 15.09 -9.56 0.97
CA ALA A 113 15.17 -8.83 -0.30
C ALA A 113 14.25 -7.61 -0.30
N GLN A 114 13.02 -7.74 0.22
CA GLN A 114 12.10 -6.62 0.39
C GLN A 114 12.66 -5.58 1.37
N ARG A 115 13.26 -6.02 2.48
CA ARG A 115 13.88 -5.11 3.45
C ARG A 115 15.00 -4.29 2.81
N GLU A 116 15.88 -4.97 2.08
CA GLU A 116 17.03 -4.33 1.43
C GLU A 116 16.58 -3.34 0.35
N GLU A 117 15.61 -3.73 -0.48
CA GLU A 117 15.08 -2.86 -1.55
C GLU A 117 14.37 -1.63 -0.99
N ALA A 118 13.55 -1.79 0.06
CA ALA A 118 12.92 -0.67 0.74
C ALA A 118 13.95 0.30 1.34
N GLY A 119 14.97 -0.22 1.99
CA GLY A 119 16.07 0.59 2.54
C GLY A 119 16.87 1.32 1.46
N ARG A 120 17.12 0.67 0.33
CA ARG A 120 17.80 1.25 -0.83
C ARG A 120 16.98 2.39 -1.43
N MET A 121 15.68 2.18 -1.65
CA MET A 121 14.78 3.21 -2.17
C MET A 121 14.73 4.45 -1.26
N ILE A 122 14.61 4.26 0.05
CA ILE A 122 14.60 5.39 1.01
C ILE A 122 15.92 6.16 0.95
N LYS A 123 17.04 5.45 0.84
CA LYS A 123 18.35 6.08 0.72
C LYS A 123 18.46 6.89 -0.57
N GLU A 124 18.08 6.33 -1.71
CA GLU A 124 18.09 6.99 -3.02
C GLU A 124 17.24 8.27 -2.99
N LEU A 125 15.99 8.19 -2.52
CA LEU A 125 15.08 9.34 -2.40
C LEU A 125 15.61 10.43 -1.46
N THR A 126 16.34 10.02 -0.40
CA THR A 126 16.97 10.95 0.54
C THR A 126 18.17 11.65 -0.08
N ASP A 127 19.05 10.91 -0.75
CA ASP A 127 20.24 11.44 -1.42
C ASP A 127 19.86 12.41 -2.56
N GLU A 128 18.80 12.08 -3.30
CA GLU A 128 18.23 12.91 -4.37
C GLU A 128 17.43 14.11 -3.86
N ARG A 129 17.19 14.20 -2.56
CA ARG A 129 16.34 15.23 -1.94
C ARG A 129 14.94 15.28 -2.58
N ALA A 130 14.37 14.10 -2.86
CA ALA A 130 13.07 13.98 -3.51
C ALA A 130 11.93 14.62 -2.70
N PHE A 131 12.11 14.69 -1.38
CA PHE A 131 11.17 15.34 -0.45
C PHE A 131 11.82 16.51 0.29
N ARG A 132 11.01 17.50 0.69
CA ARG A 132 11.49 18.69 1.41
C ARG A 132 11.87 18.40 2.86
N SER A 133 11.27 17.37 3.45
CA SER A 133 11.49 16.95 4.82
C SER A 133 12.00 15.50 4.86
N PRO A 134 12.64 15.07 5.95
CA PRO A 134 13.12 13.70 6.08
C PRO A 134 11.99 12.66 5.92
N ILE A 135 12.29 11.55 5.27
CA ILE A 135 11.39 10.41 5.18
C ILE A 135 11.27 9.75 6.56
N VAL A 136 10.05 9.58 7.04
CA VAL A 136 9.72 8.94 8.33
C VAL A 136 9.12 7.54 8.17
N THR A 137 9.11 7.01 6.96
CA THR A 137 8.60 5.66 6.65
C THR A 137 9.31 4.61 7.50
N GLN A 138 8.55 3.84 8.27
CA GLN A 138 9.06 2.70 9.00
C GLN A 138 9.28 1.51 8.06
N VAL A 139 10.40 0.78 8.22
CA VAL A 139 10.66 -0.49 7.55
C VAL A 139 10.79 -1.56 8.64
N THR A 140 9.76 -2.38 8.79
CA THR A 140 9.62 -3.31 9.93
C THR A 140 9.20 -4.71 9.44
N PRO A 141 9.57 -5.78 10.16
CA PRO A 141 9.19 -7.13 9.74
C PRO A 141 7.67 -7.31 9.77
N PHE A 142 7.16 -7.99 8.75
CA PHE A 142 5.78 -8.46 8.75
C PHE A 142 5.57 -9.52 9.84
N SER A 143 4.48 -9.41 10.60
CA SER A 143 4.14 -10.39 11.64
C SER A 143 2.76 -11.01 11.42
N ALA A 144 1.73 -10.18 11.26
CA ALA A 144 0.37 -10.61 11.04
C ALA A 144 -0.40 -9.58 10.20
N PHE A 145 -1.38 -10.08 9.46
CA PHE A 145 -2.36 -9.27 8.73
C PHE A 145 -3.76 -9.69 9.16
N TYR A 146 -4.56 -8.70 9.50
CA TYR A 146 -5.97 -8.88 9.82
C TYR A 146 -6.79 -8.16 8.75
N PRO A 147 -7.55 -8.89 7.89
CA PRO A 147 -8.39 -8.26 6.89
C PRO A 147 -9.37 -7.26 7.51
N ALA A 148 -9.55 -6.14 6.86
CA ALA A 148 -10.58 -5.19 7.26
C ALA A 148 -11.98 -5.77 6.98
N GLU A 149 -12.99 -5.18 7.58
CA GLU A 149 -14.39 -5.56 7.42
C GLU A 149 -14.82 -5.43 5.95
N GLU A 150 -15.75 -6.28 5.52
CA GLU A 150 -16.18 -6.39 4.11
C GLU A 150 -16.59 -5.04 3.49
N TYR A 151 -17.16 -4.14 4.29
CA TYR A 151 -17.60 -2.83 3.77
C TYR A 151 -16.43 -1.90 3.39
N HIS A 152 -15.19 -2.21 3.79
CA HIS A 152 -13.99 -1.47 3.42
C HIS A 152 -13.41 -1.93 2.07
N HIS A 153 -13.71 -3.16 1.61
CA HIS A 153 -13.18 -3.71 0.36
C HIS A 153 -13.78 -3.04 -0.86
N ASP A 154 -12.97 -2.73 -1.85
CA ASP A 154 -13.37 -2.01 -3.07
C ASP A 154 -14.14 -0.71 -2.78
N TYR A 155 -13.82 -0.06 -1.65
CA TYR A 155 -14.63 1.05 -1.13
C TYR A 155 -14.80 2.17 -2.16
N TYR A 156 -13.72 2.60 -2.81
CA TYR A 156 -13.78 3.64 -3.82
C TYR A 156 -14.68 3.27 -5.01
N ARG A 157 -14.58 2.05 -5.50
CA ARG A 157 -15.38 1.59 -6.64
C ARG A 157 -16.87 1.45 -6.29
N ARG A 158 -17.16 1.04 -5.06
CA ARG A 158 -18.53 0.86 -4.56
C ARG A 158 -19.18 2.19 -4.13
N ASN A 159 -18.39 3.20 -3.76
CA ASN A 159 -18.84 4.46 -3.20
C ASN A 159 -18.27 5.70 -3.90
N PRO A 160 -18.27 5.79 -5.26
CA PRO A 160 -17.55 6.84 -5.98
C PRO A 160 -18.08 8.26 -5.74
N ARG A 161 -19.31 8.38 -5.23
CA ARG A 161 -19.96 9.68 -4.93
C ARG A 161 -19.84 10.12 -3.48
N GLN A 162 -19.22 9.31 -2.65
CA GLN A 162 -18.98 9.65 -1.25
C GLN A 162 -17.95 10.80 -1.15
N GLY A 163 -18.16 11.75 -0.21
CA GLY A 163 -17.39 13.00 -0.14
C GLY A 163 -15.88 12.79 -0.06
N TYR A 164 -15.39 11.85 0.77
CA TYR A 164 -13.98 11.52 0.88
C TYR A 164 -13.42 10.94 -0.43
N CYS A 165 -14.19 10.08 -1.10
CA CYS A 165 -13.80 9.54 -2.39
C CYS A 165 -13.61 10.63 -3.44
N GLN A 166 -14.49 11.62 -3.48
CA GLN A 166 -14.40 12.73 -4.44
C GLN A 166 -13.28 13.72 -4.07
N ALA A 167 -13.15 14.06 -2.79
CA ALA A 167 -12.21 15.08 -2.34
C ALA A 167 -10.76 14.59 -2.24
N VAL A 168 -10.54 13.32 -1.91
CA VAL A 168 -9.21 12.76 -1.61
C VAL A 168 -8.79 11.70 -2.62
N ILE A 169 -9.61 10.64 -2.84
CA ILE A 169 -9.19 9.49 -3.64
C ILE A 169 -9.16 9.83 -5.13
N SER A 170 -10.21 10.45 -5.66
CA SER A 170 -10.29 10.76 -7.10
C SER A 170 -9.16 11.65 -7.61
N PRO A 171 -8.76 12.76 -6.93
CA PRO A 171 -7.62 13.55 -7.36
C PRO A 171 -6.29 12.79 -7.27
N LYS A 172 -6.11 11.95 -6.25
CA LYS A 172 -4.93 11.09 -6.10
C LYS A 172 -4.83 10.10 -7.25
N LEU A 173 -5.91 9.40 -7.58
CA LEU A 173 -5.96 8.47 -8.72
C LEU A 173 -5.72 9.17 -10.06
N ALA A 174 -6.24 10.38 -10.26
CA ALA A 174 -5.99 11.14 -11.49
C ALA A 174 -4.50 11.43 -11.68
N LYS A 175 -3.80 11.87 -10.63
CA LYS A 175 -2.36 12.09 -10.65
C LYS A 175 -1.58 10.78 -10.87
N PHE A 176 -1.95 9.72 -10.16
CA PHE A 176 -1.35 8.40 -10.30
C PHE A 176 -1.48 7.88 -11.73
N ARG A 177 -2.66 7.91 -12.32
CA ARG A 177 -2.91 7.47 -13.69
C ARG A 177 -2.11 8.27 -14.73
N ALA A 178 -1.98 9.58 -14.53
CA ALA A 178 -1.18 10.43 -15.41
C ALA A 178 0.32 10.07 -15.35
N HIS A 179 0.82 9.73 -14.17
CA HIS A 179 2.24 9.42 -13.97
C HIS A 179 2.61 7.99 -14.39
N PHE A 180 1.74 7.01 -14.12
CA PHE A 180 2.00 5.58 -14.32
C PHE A 180 1.21 4.96 -15.49
N GLN A 181 0.90 5.71 -16.53
CA GLN A 181 0.05 5.26 -17.66
C GLN A 181 0.46 3.91 -18.26
N THR A 182 1.75 3.64 -18.37
CA THR A 182 2.29 2.41 -18.97
C THR A 182 2.22 1.20 -18.03
N LYS A 183 1.94 1.42 -16.74
CA LYS A 183 1.85 0.37 -15.72
C LYS A 183 0.41 0.00 -15.36
N LEU A 184 -0.57 0.66 -15.96
CA LEU A 184 -1.99 0.43 -15.66
C LEU A 184 -2.52 -0.82 -16.37
N LYS A 185 -3.44 -1.51 -15.71
CA LYS A 185 -4.24 -2.56 -16.33
C LYS A 185 -4.96 -1.99 -17.56
N GLN A 186 -4.78 -2.66 -18.68
CA GLN A 186 -5.56 -2.33 -19.86
C GLN A 186 -6.95 -2.98 -19.71
N TYR A 187 -7.94 -2.17 -19.35
CA TYR A 187 -9.32 -2.62 -19.44
C TYR A 187 -9.65 -2.73 -20.93
N GLN A 188 -9.80 -3.95 -21.43
CA GLN A 188 -10.41 -4.15 -22.74
C GLN A 188 -11.78 -3.49 -22.69
N ARG A 189 -12.00 -2.45 -23.50
CA ARG A 189 -13.32 -1.91 -23.75
C ARG A 189 -14.11 -3.02 -24.47
N VAL A 190 -15.00 -3.67 -23.72
CA VAL A 190 -16.00 -4.58 -24.28
C VAL A 190 -17.08 -3.75 -24.98
#